data_36f96870a0ba1a67bdfcf21697f1dc29
#
_entry.id   36f96870a0ba1a67bdfcf21697f1dc29
#
_cell.length_a   1.000
_cell.length_b   1.000
_cell.length_c   1.000
_cell.angle_alpha   90.00
_cell.angle_beta   90.00
_cell.angle_gamma   90.00
#
_symmetry.space_group_name_H-M   'P 1'
#
loop_
_entity.id
_entity.type
_entity.pdbx_description
1 polymer ?
#
loop_
_entity_poly.entity_id
_entity_poly.type
_entity_poly.pdbx_seq_one_letter_code
_entity_poly.pdbx_strand_id
1 'polypeptide(L)'
;MKRIIYFVLAILVCGIYAGCSESEIELYNQTSRINFYGSLHIRTLVDTDYVKKDDPYAIDSFTVKIQGDLLKENRDFCVKVSPNSDYQKPVDLLLDSKYKYTELDTVCQVFYYKIKRPAVEAGRKVYGCFLEFDLSNPLHQFDKGLVEQNQIPLNVRWELKTDEWGCWSGYKYGSYSDEKYMFIMDVCECVYEELKEEDYDKVKQAYKEYREAGNPPILGKDGDEIVYE
;
A
#
# COMPACT_ATOMS: atom_id res chain seq x y z
N MET A 1 71.38 9.63 39.62
CA MET A 1 70.33 10.44 38.94
C MET A 1 70.27 10.25 37.43
N LYS A 2 71.38 10.32 36.66
CA LYS A 2 71.35 10.17 35.21
C LYS A 2 70.76 8.80 34.74
N ARG A 3 71.06 7.69 35.39
CA ARG A 3 70.52 6.35 35.03
C ARG A 3 69.03 6.21 35.18
N ILE A 4 68.42 6.89 36.14
CA ILE A 4 66.95 6.88 36.39
C ILE A 4 66.24 7.63 35.28
N ILE A 5 66.82 8.73 34.80
CA ILE A 5 66.23 9.55 33.73
C ILE A 5 66.16 8.76 32.41
N TYR A 6 67.22 7.98 32.07
CA TYR A 6 67.20 7.13 30.90
C TYR A 6 66.17 6.00 30.95
N PHE A 7 65.95 5.44 32.14
CA PHE A 7 64.95 4.38 32.34
C PHE A 7 63.54 4.91 32.21
N VAL A 8 63.23 6.10 32.73
CA VAL A 8 61.97 6.75 32.57
C VAL A 8 61.69 7.17 31.13
N LEU A 9 62.74 7.64 30.42
CA LEU A 9 62.63 8.02 29.00
C LEU A 9 62.40 6.80 28.12
N ALA A 10 63.05 5.66 28.43
CA ALA A 10 62.84 4.40 27.68
C ALA A 10 61.40 3.86 27.87
N ILE A 11 60.83 3.95 29.07
CA ILE A 11 59.43 3.55 29.34
C ILE A 11 58.42 4.48 28.62
N LEU A 12 58.73 5.78 28.56
CA LEU A 12 57.88 6.74 27.84
C LEU A 12 57.88 6.50 26.34
N VAL A 13 59.03 6.14 25.75
CA VAL A 13 59.15 5.83 24.31
C VAL A 13 58.48 4.51 23.97
N CYS A 14 58.58 3.48 24.81
CA CYS A 14 57.84 2.20 24.61
C CYS A 14 56.32 2.34 24.75
N GLY A 15 55.82 3.28 25.59
CA GLY A 15 54.40 3.56 25.72
C GLY A 15 53.76 4.18 24.51
N ILE A 16 54.53 4.87 23.66
CA ILE A 16 54.02 5.52 22.45
C ILE A 16 53.80 4.50 21.30
N TYR A 17 54.52 3.40 21.30
CA TYR A 17 54.34 2.34 20.30
C TYR A 17 53.25 1.31 20.62
N ALA A 18 52.68 1.32 21.82
CA ALA A 18 51.60 0.40 22.21
C ALA A 18 50.18 0.94 21.93
N GLY A 19 50.09 2.11 21.34
CA GLY A 19 48.81 2.79 21.18
C GLY A 19 48.45 3.13 19.75
N CYS A 20 48.42 2.17 18.87
CA CYS A 20 47.56 2.14 17.68
C CYS A 20 47.68 0.76 17.06
N SER A 21 47.03 -0.22 17.65
CA SER A 21 46.41 -1.19 16.77
C SER A 21 45.33 -0.41 16.05
N GLU A 22 45.55 -0.05 14.78
CA GLU A 22 44.48 0.20 13.87
C GLU A 22 43.59 -1.04 14.04
N SER A 23 42.47 -0.92 14.80
CA SER A 23 41.38 -1.83 14.62
C SER A 23 41.11 -1.67 13.13
N GLU A 24 41.44 -2.69 12.34
CA GLU A 24 40.88 -2.84 11.01
C GLU A 24 39.42 -2.59 11.21
N ILE A 25 38.93 -1.45 10.75
CA ILE A 25 37.50 -1.24 10.58
C ILE A 25 37.15 -2.42 9.69
N GLU A 26 36.50 -3.44 10.27
CA GLU A 26 35.96 -4.54 9.48
C GLU A 26 35.20 -3.84 8.37
N LEU A 27 35.79 -3.84 7.19
CA LEU A 27 35.17 -3.35 5.98
C LEU A 27 33.83 -4.08 5.97
N TYR A 28 32.77 -3.31 6.12
CA TYR A 28 31.40 -3.76 6.21
C TYR A 28 31.10 -4.64 5.01
N ASN A 29 31.55 -5.89 5.07
CA ASN A 29 31.22 -6.92 4.09
C ASN A 29 29.79 -7.41 4.38
N GLN A 30 28.86 -6.42 4.43
CA GLN A 30 27.47 -6.74 4.68
C GLN A 30 26.88 -7.24 3.40
N THR A 31 26.37 -8.46 3.47
CA THR A 31 25.41 -8.97 2.49
C THR A 31 24.37 -7.89 2.24
N SER A 32 24.07 -7.66 0.97
CA SER A 32 23.09 -6.64 0.57
C SER A 32 21.76 -6.93 1.25
N ARG A 33 21.22 -5.93 1.92
CA ARG A 33 19.97 -5.95 2.65
C ARG A 33 18.93 -5.15 1.89
N ILE A 34 17.67 -5.45 2.11
CA ILE A 34 16.58 -4.71 1.50
C ILE A 34 15.61 -4.18 2.55
N ASN A 35 15.00 -3.05 2.21
CA ASN A 35 14.02 -2.37 3.02
C ASN A 35 12.85 -1.93 2.13
N PHE A 36 11.65 -1.92 2.65
CA PHE A 36 10.57 -1.16 2.02
C PHE A 36 10.91 0.34 2.11
N TYR A 37 10.62 1.06 1.04
CA TYR A 37 10.79 2.51 1.01
C TYR A 37 9.46 3.20 1.33
N GLY A 38 9.43 3.91 2.45
CA GLY A 38 8.23 4.56 2.99
C GLY A 38 7.78 3.94 4.31
N SER A 39 6.83 4.59 4.98
CA SER A 39 6.30 4.18 6.29
C SER A 39 4.85 3.70 6.25
N LEU A 40 4.11 4.09 5.23
CA LEU A 40 2.71 3.74 5.02
C LEU A 40 2.40 3.83 3.53
N HIS A 41 1.72 2.83 3.01
CA HIS A 41 1.20 2.85 1.65
C HIS A 41 -0.33 2.98 1.69
N ILE A 42 -0.86 3.99 0.99
CA ILE A 42 -2.30 4.24 0.90
C ILE A 42 -2.73 4.06 -0.55
N ARG A 43 -3.64 3.11 -0.79
CA ARG A 43 -4.30 2.95 -2.08
C ARG A 43 -5.74 3.44 -1.98
N THR A 44 -6.04 4.52 -2.67
CA THR A 44 -7.40 5.03 -2.80
C THR A 44 -8.01 4.47 -4.07
N LEU A 45 -9.12 3.76 -3.93
CA LEU A 45 -9.97 3.31 -5.02
C LEU A 45 -11.07 4.32 -5.22
N VAL A 46 -11.40 4.62 -6.46
CA VAL A 46 -12.37 5.66 -6.83
C VAL A 46 -13.54 5.05 -7.63
N ASP A 47 -14.52 5.87 -7.95
CA ASP A 47 -15.71 5.48 -8.71
C ASP A 47 -15.39 4.81 -10.06
N THR A 48 -14.36 5.28 -10.80
CA THR A 48 -13.89 4.58 -12.00
C THR A 48 -13.34 3.18 -11.73
N ASP A 49 -12.85 2.92 -10.53
CA ASP A 49 -12.48 1.55 -10.10
C ASP A 49 -13.73 0.73 -9.77
N TYR A 50 -14.79 1.36 -9.26
CA TYR A 50 -16.05 0.69 -8.92
C TYR A 50 -16.78 0.16 -10.15
N VAL A 51 -16.88 0.93 -11.23
CA VAL A 51 -17.60 0.53 -12.47
C VAL A 51 -16.88 -0.56 -13.27
N LYS A 52 -15.59 -0.80 -13.03
CA LYS A 52 -14.80 -1.87 -13.69
C LYS A 52 -15.09 -3.26 -13.10
N LYS A 53 -16.32 -3.74 -13.21
CA LYS A 53 -16.74 -5.00 -12.56
C LYS A 53 -16.11 -6.25 -13.17
N ASP A 54 -15.74 -6.21 -14.44
CA ASP A 54 -15.12 -7.34 -15.16
C ASP A 54 -13.67 -7.61 -14.73
N ASP A 55 -12.99 -6.61 -14.16
CA ASP A 55 -11.66 -6.76 -13.58
C ASP A 55 -11.71 -6.56 -12.06
N PRO A 56 -11.73 -7.63 -11.25
CA PRO A 56 -11.82 -7.53 -9.80
C PRO A 56 -10.55 -7.00 -9.13
N TYR A 57 -9.50 -6.70 -9.89
CA TYR A 57 -8.21 -6.27 -9.36
C TYR A 57 -7.87 -4.84 -9.72
N ALA A 58 -7.23 -4.15 -8.78
CA ALA A 58 -6.51 -2.90 -9.02
C ALA A 58 -5.00 -3.17 -8.98
N ILE A 59 -4.25 -2.61 -9.91
CA ILE A 59 -2.77 -2.70 -9.90
C ILE A 59 -2.24 -1.64 -8.95
N ASP A 60 -1.26 -2.02 -8.14
CA ASP A 60 -0.53 -1.14 -7.25
C ASP A 60 0.94 -1.52 -7.18
N SER A 61 1.77 -0.74 -6.47
CA SER A 61 3.21 -0.96 -6.41
C SER A 61 3.78 -0.63 -5.05
N PHE A 62 4.90 -1.24 -4.73
CA PHE A 62 5.76 -0.86 -3.62
C PHE A 62 7.19 -0.63 -4.11
N THR A 63 7.94 0.17 -3.38
CA THR A 63 9.34 0.43 -3.67
C THR A 63 10.22 -0.29 -2.66
N VAL A 64 11.27 -0.93 -3.16
CA VAL A 64 12.30 -1.58 -2.35
C VAL A 64 13.60 -0.80 -2.50
N LYS A 65 14.28 -0.61 -1.38
CA LYS A 65 15.57 0.08 -1.29
C LYS A 65 16.65 -0.88 -0.84
N ILE A 66 17.78 -0.88 -1.54
CA ILE A 66 19.00 -1.58 -1.12
C ILE A 66 19.67 -0.81 0.02
N GLN A 67 20.14 -1.56 1.00
CA GLN A 67 21.00 -1.06 2.07
C GLN A 67 22.37 -1.72 1.94
N GLY A 68 23.41 -0.91 1.91
CA GLY A 68 24.80 -1.32 1.65
C GLY A 68 25.21 -1.02 0.20
N ASP A 69 26.12 -1.82 -0.32
CA ASP A 69 26.61 -1.68 -1.68
C ASP A 69 25.56 -2.03 -2.73
N LEU A 70 25.68 -1.42 -3.90
CA LEU A 70 24.88 -1.78 -5.06
C LEU A 70 25.12 -3.25 -5.45
N LEU A 71 24.07 -3.89 -5.95
CA LEU A 71 24.17 -5.26 -6.39
C LEU A 71 25.08 -5.39 -7.61
N LYS A 72 25.85 -6.49 -7.67
CA LYS A 72 26.67 -6.85 -8.84
C LYS A 72 25.92 -7.80 -9.78
N GLU A 73 24.85 -8.39 -9.30
CA GLU A 73 24.00 -9.34 -10.02
C GLU A 73 22.55 -9.25 -9.54
N ASN A 74 21.63 -9.69 -10.37
CA ASN A 74 20.22 -9.75 -10.02
C ASN A 74 19.99 -10.69 -8.84
N ARG A 75 19.08 -10.30 -7.93
CA ARG A 75 18.69 -11.13 -6.78
C ARG A 75 17.17 -11.23 -6.66
N ASP A 76 16.71 -12.39 -6.26
CA ASP A 76 15.31 -12.65 -6.00
C ASP A 76 14.97 -12.34 -4.52
N PHE A 77 13.74 -11.88 -4.27
CA PHE A 77 13.20 -11.72 -2.93
C PHE A 77 11.72 -12.06 -2.90
N CYS A 78 11.23 -12.40 -1.73
CA CYS A 78 9.84 -12.79 -1.53
C CYS A 78 9.14 -11.84 -0.56
N VAL A 79 7.87 -11.58 -0.85
CA VAL A 79 6.98 -10.75 -0.03
C VAL A 79 5.75 -11.59 0.31
N LYS A 80 5.25 -11.45 1.52
CA LYS A 80 4.01 -12.05 2.00
C LYS A 80 3.08 -11.00 2.57
N VAL A 81 1.82 -11.37 2.73
CA VAL A 81 0.80 -10.57 3.41
C VAL A 81 0.72 -11.01 4.87
N SER A 82 0.75 -10.06 5.78
CA SER A 82 0.53 -10.29 7.21
C SER A 82 -0.67 -9.48 7.71
N PRO A 83 -1.47 -10.01 8.65
CA PRO A 83 -2.59 -9.28 9.21
C PRO A 83 -2.15 -7.99 9.90
N ASN A 84 -2.96 -6.94 9.80
CA ASN A 84 -2.80 -5.72 10.55
C ASN A 84 -4.07 -5.42 11.36
N SER A 85 -3.96 -5.50 12.68
CA SER A 85 -5.09 -5.30 13.60
C SER A 85 -5.58 -3.85 13.70
N ASP A 86 -4.83 -2.90 13.16
CA ASP A 86 -5.24 -1.49 13.14
C ASP A 86 -6.37 -1.23 12.13
N TYR A 87 -6.62 -2.18 11.22
CA TYR A 87 -7.66 -2.09 10.21
C TYR A 87 -8.85 -2.99 10.51
N GLN A 88 -10.03 -2.51 10.14
CA GLN A 88 -11.30 -3.20 10.43
C GLN A 88 -11.48 -4.48 9.61
N LYS A 89 -10.91 -4.53 8.43
CA LYS A 89 -11.04 -5.63 7.47
C LYS A 89 -9.71 -5.96 6.82
N PRO A 90 -9.43 -7.22 6.55
CA PRO A 90 -8.29 -7.61 5.73
C PRO A 90 -8.50 -7.19 4.27
N VAL A 91 -7.40 -7.09 3.54
CA VAL A 91 -7.40 -6.92 2.09
C VAL A 91 -6.71 -8.12 1.43
N ASP A 92 -7.30 -8.62 0.34
CA ASP A 92 -6.73 -9.72 -0.43
C ASP A 92 -5.78 -9.18 -1.49
N LEU A 93 -4.54 -9.66 -1.47
CA LEU A 93 -3.52 -9.29 -2.43
C LEU A 93 -3.10 -10.50 -3.26
N LEU A 94 -2.82 -10.27 -4.53
CA LEU A 94 -2.15 -11.21 -5.41
C LEU A 94 -0.71 -10.73 -5.62
N LEU A 95 0.21 -11.39 -4.92
CA LEU A 95 1.65 -11.16 -5.00
C LEU A 95 2.28 -12.19 -5.95
N ASP A 96 3.38 -11.81 -6.58
CA ASP A 96 4.21 -12.76 -7.31
C ASP A 96 4.89 -13.74 -6.31
N SER A 97 5.11 -14.97 -6.73
CA SER A 97 5.79 -15.98 -5.90
C SER A 97 7.20 -15.54 -5.50
N LYS A 98 7.82 -14.71 -6.31
CA LYS A 98 9.08 -14.00 -6.07
C LYS A 98 9.18 -12.77 -6.96
N TYR A 99 9.90 -11.79 -6.50
CA TYR A 99 10.29 -10.60 -7.24
C TYR A 99 11.77 -10.64 -7.55
N LYS A 100 12.19 -10.00 -8.63
CA LYS A 100 13.61 -9.94 -9.03
C LYS A 100 14.09 -8.50 -9.03
N TYR A 101 15.06 -8.19 -8.20
CA TYR A 101 15.75 -6.90 -8.22
C TYR A 101 16.76 -6.88 -9.36
N THR A 102 16.60 -5.96 -10.31
CA THR A 102 17.38 -5.87 -11.56
C THR A 102 18.05 -4.52 -11.78
N GLU A 103 17.65 -3.50 -11.03
CA GLU A 103 18.22 -2.14 -11.12
C GLU A 103 19.55 -2.08 -10.37
N LEU A 104 20.63 -2.55 -11.02
CA LEU A 104 21.92 -2.71 -10.36
C LEU A 104 22.69 -1.39 -10.15
N ASP A 105 22.30 -0.34 -10.85
CA ASP A 105 22.89 1.00 -10.80
C ASP A 105 22.13 1.97 -9.88
N THR A 106 21.04 1.53 -9.29
CA THR A 106 20.21 2.33 -8.38
C THR A 106 20.01 1.65 -7.03
N VAL A 107 19.73 2.45 -6.01
CA VAL A 107 19.41 1.94 -4.67
C VAL A 107 17.91 1.62 -4.49
N CYS A 108 17.06 1.99 -5.45
CA CYS A 108 15.61 1.80 -5.35
C CYS A 108 15.04 1.21 -6.62
N GLN A 109 14.08 0.28 -6.48
CA GLN A 109 13.30 -0.27 -7.59
C GLN A 109 11.84 -0.43 -7.19
N VAL A 110 10.92 -0.21 -8.16
CA VAL A 110 9.48 -0.36 -7.99
C VAL A 110 9.05 -1.76 -8.43
N PHE A 111 8.15 -2.38 -7.65
CA PHE A 111 7.57 -3.68 -7.90
C PHE A 111 6.05 -3.60 -7.83
N TYR A 112 5.37 -4.37 -8.68
CA TYR A 112 3.92 -4.31 -8.84
C TYR A 112 3.25 -5.53 -8.23
N TYR A 113 2.02 -5.33 -7.78
CA TYR A 113 1.14 -6.37 -7.26
C TYR A 113 -0.32 -6.01 -7.59
N LYS A 114 -1.24 -6.93 -7.29
CA LYS A 114 -2.66 -6.69 -7.52
C LYS A 114 -3.42 -6.71 -6.20
N ILE A 115 -4.34 -5.78 -6.05
CA ILE A 115 -5.27 -5.70 -4.95
C ILE A 115 -6.62 -6.21 -5.45
N LYS A 116 -7.19 -7.24 -4.81
CA LYS A 116 -8.59 -7.57 -5.02
C LYS A 116 -9.42 -6.43 -4.44
N ARG A 117 -10.23 -5.79 -5.28
CA ARG A 117 -11.05 -4.67 -4.81
C ARG A 117 -11.98 -5.15 -3.71
N PRO A 118 -11.94 -4.57 -2.49
CA PRO A 118 -12.90 -4.89 -1.46
C PRO A 118 -14.28 -4.40 -1.86
N ALA A 119 -15.33 -5.08 -1.39
CA ALA A 119 -16.69 -4.58 -1.55
C ALA A 119 -16.84 -3.23 -0.84
N VAL A 120 -17.57 -2.30 -1.46
CA VAL A 120 -17.94 -1.07 -0.77
C VAL A 120 -19.00 -1.41 0.25
N GLU A 121 -18.71 -1.17 1.53
CA GLU A 121 -19.63 -1.40 2.64
C GLU A 121 -20.11 -0.07 3.21
N ALA A 122 -21.36 -0.02 3.66
CA ALA A 122 -21.89 1.13 4.37
C ALA A 122 -21.01 1.54 5.54
N GLY A 123 -20.79 2.84 5.70
CA GLY A 123 -19.89 3.38 6.73
C GLY A 123 -18.41 3.33 6.38
N ARG A 124 -18.06 3.14 5.11
CA ARG A 124 -16.69 3.24 4.55
C ARG A 124 -15.65 2.52 5.40
N LYS A 125 -15.69 1.20 5.39
CA LYS A 125 -14.69 0.37 6.09
C LYS A 125 -13.28 0.65 5.56
N VAL A 126 -12.33 0.66 6.47
CA VAL A 126 -10.92 0.74 6.13
C VAL A 126 -10.34 -0.67 6.08
N TYR A 127 -9.79 -1.01 4.94
CA TYR A 127 -9.18 -2.32 4.68
C TYR A 127 -7.67 -2.19 4.76
N GLY A 128 -6.99 -3.21 5.28
CA GLY A 128 -5.55 -3.15 5.33
C GLY A 128 -4.87 -4.43 5.75
N CYS A 129 -3.56 -4.44 5.52
CA CYS A 129 -2.65 -5.52 5.85
C CYS A 129 -1.23 -4.96 5.99
N PHE A 130 -0.27 -5.82 6.31
CA PHE A 130 1.15 -5.54 6.08
C PHE A 130 1.62 -6.27 4.81
N LEU A 131 2.44 -5.60 4.02
CA LEU A 131 3.39 -6.23 3.11
C LEU A 131 4.68 -6.46 3.91
N GLU A 132 5.17 -7.69 3.95
CA GLU A 132 6.33 -8.09 4.75
C GLU A 132 7.29 -8.91 3.89
N PHE A 133 8.61 -8.71 4.02
CA PHE A 133 9.57 -9.60 3.40
C PHE A 133 9.48 -11.00 4.01
N ASP A 134 9.32 -12.01 3.17
CA ASP A 134 9.30 -13.41 3.60
C ASP A 134 10.73 -13.97 3.68
N LEU A 135 11.41 -13.62 4.76
CA LEU A 135 12.80 -14.08 5.02
C LEU A 135 12.91 -15.58 5.23
N SER A 136 11.80 -16.27 5.47
CA SER A 136 11.78 -17.74 5.64
C SER A 136 11.69 -18.49 4.32
N ASN A 137 11.37 -17.81 3.24
CA ASN A 137 11.24 -18.41 1.92
C ASN A 137 12.63 -18.71 1.34
N PRO A 138 12.90 -19.95 0.91
CA PRO A 138 14.22 -20.32 0.38
C PRO A 138 14.63 -19.59 -0.91
N LEU A 139 13.68 -18.92 -1.59
CA LEU A 139 13.95 -18.10 -2.77
C LEU A 139 14.36 -16.66 -2.41
N HIS A 140 14.27 -16.28 -1.13
CA HIS A 140 14.67 -14.96 -0.67
C HIS A 140 16.19 -14.88 -0.51
N GLN A 141 16.86 -14.00 -1.27
CA GLN A 141 18.32 -13.94 -1.39
C GLN A 141 18.94 -12.73 -0.69
N PHE A 142 18.21 -12.06 0.18
CA PHE A 142 18.68 -10.89 0.90
C PHE A 142 18.65 -11.14 2.41
N ASP A 143 19.56 -10.48 3.11
CA ASP A 143 19.50 -10.43 4.56
C ASP A 143 18.46 -9.42 5.04
N LYS A 144 18.06 -9.57 6.29
CA LYS A 144 17.16 -8.64 6.96
C LYS A 144 17.76 -7.24 7.02
N GLY A 145 17.01 -6.25 6.53
CA GLY A 145 17.33 -4.84 6.62
C GLY A 145 17.00 -4.23 7.99
N LEU A 146 16.61 -2.97 8.00
CA LEU A 146 16.14 -2.30 9.20
C LEU A 146 14.83 -2.93 9.70
N VAL A 147 14.70 -3.11 11.00
CA VAL A 147 13.53 -3.79 11.60
C VAL A 147 12.24 -3.06 11.25
N GLU A 148 12.25 -1.74 11.34
CA GLU A 148 11.13 -0.86 11.06
C GLU A 148 10.76 -0.75 9.57
N GLN A 149 11.61 -1.25 8.69
CA GLN A 149 11.42 -1.23 7.23
C GLN A 149 11.32 -2.63 6.62
N ASN A 150 11.21 -3.66 7.46
CA ASN A 150 11.00 -5.03 7.01
C ASN A 150 9.55 -5.31 6.57
N GLN A 151 8.65 -4.42 6.94
CA GLN A 151 7.24 -4.45 6.57
C GLN A 151 6.74 -3.02 6.33
N ILE A 152 5.69 -2.90 5.51
CA ILE A 152 4.99 -1.64 5.28
C ILE A 152 3.48 -1.86 5.43
N PRO A 153 2.77 -1.03 6.22
CA PRO A 153 1.33 -1.10 6.28
C PRO A 153 0.71 -0.61 4.98
N LEU A 154 -0.23 -1.37 4.45
CA LEU A 154 -1.05 -1.03 3.30
C LEU A 154 -2.46 -0.71 3.79
N ASN A 155 -2.95 0.48 3.45
CA ASN A 155 -4.31 0.93 3.67
C ASN A 155 -5.02 1.04 2.33
N VAL A 156 -6.13 0.31 2.17
CA VAL A 156 -6.99 0.39 0.99
C VAL A 156 -8.31 1.01 1.39
N ARG A 157 -8.72 2.06 0.69
CA ARG A 157 -9.97 2.76 0.95
C ARG A 157 -10.68 3.14 -0.33
N TRP A 158 -11.99 3.26 -0.23
CA TRP A 158 -12.82 3.84 -1.27
C TRP A 158 -13.00 5.34 -1.07
N GLU A 159 -12.91 6.09 -2.15
CA GLU A 159 -13.22 7.51 -2.18
C GLU A 159 -14.07 7.79 -3.42
N LEU A 160 -15.40 7.74 -3.25
CA LEU A 160 -16.33 8.04 -4.31
C LEU A 160 -16.44 9.56 -4.45
N LYS A 161 -16.47 10.05 -5.68
CA LYS A 161 -16.54 11.48 -5.94
C LYS A 161 -17.90 12.07 -5.53
N THR A 162 -17.84 13.13 -4.74
CA THR A 162 -19.03 13.84 -4.26
C THR A 162 -19.09 15.29 -4.69
N ASP A 163 -17.96 15.84 -5.15
CA ASP A 163 -17.77 17.28 -5.30
C ASP A 163 -18.68 17.91 -6.35
N GLU A 164 -19.04 17.17 -7.37
CA GLU A 164 -19.86 17.62 -8.48
C GLU A 164 -21.35 17.29 -8.32
N TRP A 165 -21.72 16.50 -7.29
CA TRP A 165 -23.11 16.08 -7.09
C TRP A 165 -24.11 17.22 -6.96
N GLY A 166 -23.71 18.33 -6.39
CA GLY A 166 -24.57 19.46 -6.12
C GLY A 166 -24.91 20.36 -7.34
N CYS A 167 -24.11 20.30 -8.41
CA CYS A 167 -24.24 21.27 -9.49
C CYS A 167 -25.33 20.94 -10.49
N TRP A 168 -25.56 19.68 -10.82
CA TRP A 168 -26.54 19.27 -11.82
C TRP A 168 -27.46 18.14 -11.35
N SER A 169 -26.91 17.12 -10.75
CA SER A 169 -27.64 15.93 -10.33
C SER A 169 -28.38 16.11 -9.01
N GLY A 170 -27.96 17.04 -8.14
CA GLY A 170 -28.68 17.33 -6.92
C GLY A 170 -30.15 17.73 -7.15
N TYR A 171 -30.45 18.29 -8.34
CA TYR A 171 -31.85 18.57 -8.73
C TYR A 171 -32.61 17.33 -9.17
N LYS A 172 -31.94 16.30 -9.71
CA LYS A 172 -32.59 15.10 -10.23
C LYS A 172 -32.51 13.91 -9.27
N TYR A 173 -31.34 13.71 -8.68
CA TYR A 173 -31.11 12.54 -7.82
C TYR A 173 -31.24 12.86 -6.32
N GLY A 174 -31.52 14.12 -5.95
CA GLY A 174 -31.64 14.57 -4.56
C GLY A 174 -30.31 14.54 -3.81
N SER A 175 -30.36 14.42 -2.48
CA SER A 175 -29.18 14.42 -1.65
C SER A 175 -28.25 13.24 -1.95
N TYR A 176 -26.94 13.49 -1.85
CA TYR A 176 -25.90 12.47 -2.05
C TYR A 176 -25.88 11.43 -0.91
N SER A 177 -25.74 10.17 -1.29
CA SER A 177 -25.16 9.14 -0.43
C SER A 177 -24.33 8.16 -1.27
N ASP A 178 -23.36 7.49 -0.66
CA ASP A 178 -22.53 6.50 -1.35
C ASP A 178 -23.42 5.39 -1.94
N GLU A 179 -24.43 4.94 -1.19
CA GLU A 179 -25.34 3.87 -1.59
C GLU A 179 -26.20 4.27 -2.80
N LYS A 180 -26.67 5.51 -2.82
CA LYS A 180 -27.40 6.06 -3.97
C LYS A 180 -26.54 6.14 -5.21
N TYR A 181 -25.30 6.61 -5.07
CA TYR A 181 -24.38 6.70 -6.18
C TYR A 181 -23.95 5.33 -6.70
N MET A 182 -23.71 4.37 -5.80
CA MET A 182 -23.41 3.00 -6.18
C MET A 182 -24.56 2.37 -6.99
N PHE A 183 -25.81 2.57 -6.58
CA PHE A 183 -26.96 2.09 -7.33
C PHE A 183 -27.04 2.73 -8.74
N ILE A 184 -26.76 4.03 -8.86
CA ILE A 184 -26.69 4.70 -10.17
C ILE A 184 -25.60 4.08 -11.04
N MET A 185 -24.38 3.90 -10.50
CA MET A 185 -23.27 3.27 -11.22
C MET A 185 -23.59 1.83 -11.62
N ASP A 186 -24.34 1.09 -10.79
CA ASP A 186 -24.78 -0.27 -11.11
C ASP A 186 -25.77 -0.33 -12.27
N VAL A 187 -26.67 0.64 -12.35
CA VAL A 187 -27.69 0.73 -13.39
C VAL A 187 -27.14 1.28 -14.70
N CYS A 188 -26.29 2.30 -14.62
CA CYS A 188 -25.81 3.02 -15.79
C CYS A 188 -24.45 2.49 -16.33
N GLU A 189 -23.72 1.70 -15.51
CA GLU A 189 -22.38 1.16 -15.84
C GLU A 189 -21.36 2.26 -16.17
N CYS A 190 -21.54 3.46 -15.62
CA CYS A 190 -20.69 4.61 -15.86
C CYS A 190 -20.51 5.44 -14.58
N VAL A 191 -19.50 6.33 -14.59
CA VAL A 191 -19.28 7.27 -13.52
C VAL A 191 -20.12 8.53 -13.71
N TYR A 192 -20.19 9.35 -12.68
CA TYR A 192 -21.03 10.53 -12.61
C TYR A 192 -20.86 11.49 -13.82
N GLU A 193 -19.64 11.75 -14.24
CA GLU A 193 -19.32 12.67 -15.33
C GLU A 193 -19.80 12.17 -16.72
N GLU A 194 -20.12 10.89 -16.82
CA GLU A 194 -20.58 10.24 -18.05
C GLU A 194 -22.11 10.12 -18.11
N LEU A 195 -22.83 10.43 -17.00
CA LEU A 195 -24.28 10.36 -16.94
C LEU A 195 -24.94 11.34 -17.89
N LYS A 196 -26.00 10.88 -18.55
CA LYS A 196 -26.80 11.64 -19.47
C LYS A 196 -28.18 11.97 -18.87
N GLU A 197 -28.87 12.91 -19.47
CA GLU A 197 -30.22 13.31 -19.01
C GLU A 197 -31.21 12.14 -19.00
N GLU A 198 -31.11 11.26 -19.99
CA GLU A 198 -31.95 10.07 -20.14
C GLU A 198 -31.71 8.98 -19.07
N ASP A 199 -30.53 8.96 -18.44
CA ASP A 199 -30.17 7.99 -17.41
C ASP A 199 -30.99 8.16 -16.14
N TYR A 200 -31.51 9.35 -15.90
CA TYR A 200 -32.35 9.62 -14.73
C TYR A 200 -33.61 8.74 -14.71
N ASP A 201 -34.36 8.72 -15.81
CA ASP A 201 -35.58 7.90 -15.91
C ASP A 201 -35.26 6.40 -15.84
N LYS A 202 -34.13 5.99 -16.41
CA LYS A 202 -33.63 4.62 -16.33
C LYS A 202 -33.34 4.23 -14.88
N VAL A 203 -32.66 5.06 -14.10
CA VAL A 203 -32.36 4.80 -12.69
C VAL A 203 -33.63 4.78 -11.84
N LYS A 204 -34.53 5.73 -12.04
CA LYS A 204 -35.82 5.78 -11.33
C LYS A 204 -36.65 4.52 -11.58
N GLN A 205 -36.75 4.09 -12.82
CA GLN A 205 -37.47 2.87 -13.20
C GLN A 205 -36.78 1.63 -12.61
N ALA A 206 -35.45 1.53 -12.69
CA ALA A 206 -34.70 0.40 -12.14
C ALA A 206 -34.87 0.29 -10.62
N TYR A 207 -34.91 1.42 -9.89
CA TYR A 207 -35.13 1.38 -8.45
C TYR A 207 -36.56 0.93 -8.10
N LYS A 208 -37.56 1.38 -8.85
CA LYS A 208 -38.93 0.92 -8.71
C LYS A 208 -39.04 -0.59 -8.92
N GLU A 209 -38.45 -1.12 -10.00
CA GLU A 209 -38.43 -2.57 -10.27
C GLU A 209 -37.67 -3.36 -9.19
N TYR A 210 -36.57 -2.82 -8.69
CA TYR A 210 -35.82 -3.39 -7.57
C TYR A 210 -36.71 -3.54 -6.33
N ARG A 211 -37.52 -2.53 -6.00
CA ARG A 211 -38.47 -2.57 -4.87
C ARG A 211 -39.68 -3.49 -5.12
N GLU A 212 -40.23 -3.49 -6.31
CA GLU A 212 -41.32 -4.37 -6.73
C GLU A 212 -40.93 -5.85 -6.72
N ALA A 213 -39.66 -6.16 -6.95
CA ALA A 213 -39.12 -7.52 -6.81
C ALA A 213 -38.99 -7.98 -5.34
N GLY A 214 -39.40 -7.16 -4.36
CA GLY A 214 -39.36 -7.48 -2.95
C GLY A 214 -38.01 -7.29 -2.27
N ASN A 215 -37.06 -6.63 -2.93
CA ASN A 215 -35.78 -6.32 -2.32
C ASN A 215 -35.93 -5.29 -1.19
N PRO A 216 -35.08 -5.36 -0.15
CA PRO A 216 -35.12 -4.38 0.94
C PRO A 216 -34.77 -2.96 0.44
N PRO A 217 -35.25 -1.91 1.12
CA PRO A 217 -34.86 -0.55 0.76
C PRO A 217 -33.34 -0.36 0.87
N ILE A 218 -32.76 0.35 -0.08
CA ILE A 218 -31.39 0.82 0.04
C ILE A 218 -31.43 2.05 0.95
N LEU A 219 -30.70 2.00 2.05
CA LEU A 219 -30.65 3.08 3.03
C LEU A 219 -29.42 3.94 2.80
N GLY A 220 -29.62 5.25 2.79
CA GLY A 220 -28.53 6.21 2.75
C GLY A 220 -27.84 6.34 4.11
N LYS A 221 -26.87 7.26 4.17
CA LYS A 221 -26.02 7.48 5.34
C LYS A 221 -26.80 7.76 6.64
N ASP A 222 -27.95 8.44 6.53
CA ASP A 222 -28.79 8.84 7.67
C ASP A 222 -29.82 7.78 8.04
N GLY A 223 -29.81 6.63 7.37
CA GLY A 223 -30.74 5.53 7.59
C GLY A 223 -32.07 5.66 6.85
N ASP A 224 -32.26 6.73 6.10
CA ASP A 224 -33.44 6.93 5.26
C ASP A 224 -33.31 6.18 3.93
N GLU A 225 -34.45 5.71 3.39
CA GLU A 225 -34.47 5.09 2.06
C GLU A 225 -34.04 6.09 1.00
N ILE A 226 -33.15 5.66 0.07
CA ILE A 226 -32.81 6.50 -1.08
C ILE A 226 -34.05 6.70 -1.95
N VAL A 227 -34.27 7.96 -2.38
CA VAL A 227 -35.42 8.33 -3.21
C VAL A 227 -34.91 8.98 -4.49
N TYR A 228 -35.54 8.63 -5.60
CA TYR A 228 -35.39 9.29 -6.91
C TYR A 228 -36.70 10.00 -7.23
N GLU A 229 -36.77 11.31 -7.00
CA GLU A 229 -37.98 12.14 -7.15
C GLU A 229 -38.43 12.32 -8.60
#